data_5b77823c6ed27d7d84390c5ddd5e2927
#
_entry.id   5b77823c6ed27d7d84390c5ddd5e2927
#
_cell.length_a   1.000
_cell.length_b   1.000
_cell.length_c   1.000
_cell.angle_alpha   90.00
_cell.angle_beta   90.00
_cell.angle_gamma   90.00
#
_symmetry.space_group_name_H-M   'P 1'
#
loop_
_entity.id
_entity.type
_entity.pdbx_description
1 polymer ?
#
loop_
_entity_poly.entity_id
_entity_poly.type
_entity_poly.pdbx_seq_one_letter_code
_entity_poly.pdbx_strand_id
1 'polypeptide(L)'
;GQVIALDAAAAAPLAAVRAWIGGLEDLDTLTAGDSMPGAYRHLLERIRKDKIHQLPGIGEEVVAKLSRSDAWADLHQHLTSTVAVSYRGETTNLSAIRNLAYSDDAAVRKDAYEAELACYDAIKDPVAFALNSLKLKTITMAQLRGYESPLDMTLQKSDMRRETLDAMFAAMDEYLPKFWQYLRAKGKLLGHENGLPWYDLFAPVGKSSRIFTTQQARDYLVELFSRFDEEESRMIARAFDNAWIDFFPRDGKAGGAFCAGVDSIGES
;
A
#
# COMPACT_ATOMS: atom_id res chain seq x y z
N GLY A 1 17.41 -4.04 -12.71
CA GLY A 1 18.86 -4.14 -12.74
C GLY A 1 19.57 -2.84 -12.41
N GLN A 2 19.53 -1.83 -13.28
CA GLN A 2 20.30 -0.57 -13.09
C GLN A 2 19.82 0.27 -11.90
N VAL A 3 18.52 0.41 -11.68
CA VAL A 3 17.95 1.15 -10.52
C VAL A 3 18.42 0.53 -9.21
N ILE A 4 18.29 -0.80 -9.07
CA ILE A 4 18.74 -1.53 -7.87
C ILE A 4 20.25 -1.31 -7.61
N ALA A 5 21.07 -1.24 -8.67
CA ALA A 5 22.49 -0.99 -8.54
C ALA A 5 22.79 0.45 -8.08
N LEU A 6 22.02 1.43 -8.54
CA LEU A 6 22.14 2.83 -8.13
C LEU A 6 21.70 3.03 -6.68
N ASP A 7 20.56 2.48 -6.28
CA ASP A 7 20.09 2.49 -4.89
C ASP A 7 21.12 1.88 -3.96
N ALA A 8 21.73 0.78 -4.42
CA ALA A 8 22.79 0.12 -3.71
C ALA A 8 24.04 0.99 -3.54
N ALA A 9 24.43 1.72 -4.55
CA ALA A 9 25.59 2.62 -4.48
C ALA A 9 25.31 3.84 -3.59
N ALA A 10 24.06 4.32 -3.56
CA ALA A 10 23.64 5.46 -2.74
C ALA A 10 23.47 5.11 -1.24
N ALA A 11 23.22 3.84 -0.89
CA ALA A 11 22.87 3.43 0.46
C ALA A 11 23.95 3.80 1.51
N ALA A 12 25.22 3.55 1.23
CA ALA A 12 26.31 3.84 2.18
C ALA A 12 26.54 5.34 2.39
N PRO A 13 26.63 6.19 1.33
CA PRO A 13 26.69 7.64 1.50
C PRO A 13 25.48 8.23 2.25
N LEU A 14 24.26 7.77 1.96
CA LEU A 14 23.05 8.22 2.65
C LEU A 14 23.05 7.83 4.13
N ALA A 15 23.49 6.62 4.45
CA ALA A 15 23.64 6.19 5.85
C ALA A 15 24.66 7.05 6.61
N ALA A 16 25.78 7.40 5.96
CA ALA A 16 26.80 8.27 6.54
C ALA A 16 26.26 9.69 6.81
N VAL A 17 25.51 10.27 5.86
CA VAL A 17 24.87 11.58 6.03
C VAL A 17 23.84 11.54 7.16
N ARG A 18 23.00 10.52 7.23
CA ARG A 18 22.03 10.36 8.32
C ARG A 18 22.70 10.21 9.68
N ALA A 19 23.80 9.45 9.75
CA ALA A 19 24.58 9.28 10.98
C ALA A 19 25.19 10.61 11.43
N TRP A 20 25.70 11.41 10.50
CA TRP A 20 26.23 12.74 10.75
C TRP A 20 25.13 13.69 11.25
N ILE A 21 23.99 13.80 10.56
CA ILE A 21 22.85 14.62 10.99
C ILE A 21 22.38 14.20 12.39
N GLY A 22 22.21 12.89 12.63
CA GLY A 22 21.80 12.37 13.92
C GLY A 22 22.81 12.66 15.05
N GLY A 23 24.05 13.00 14.72
CA GLY A 23 25.13 13.37 15.64
C GLY A 23 25.23 14.85 15.95
N LEU A 24 24.48 15.73 15.27
CA LEU A 24 24.53 17.16 15.49
C LEU A 24 23.99 17.54 16.89
N GLU A 25 24.81 18.17 17.71
CA GLU A 25 24.42 18.61 19.05
C GLU A 25 23.57 19.88 19.02
N ASP A 26 23.78 20.73 18.02
CA ASP A 26 23.17 22.04 17.86
C ASP A 26 21.96 22.05 16.88
N LEU A 27 21.38 20.89 16.61
CA LEU A 27 20.28 20.74 15.65
C LEU A 27 19.10 21.68 15.97
N ASP A 28 18.76 21.84 17.24
CA ASP A 28 17.66 22.71 17.67
C ASP A 28 17.95 24.19 17.33
N THR A 29 19.22 24.63 17.46
CA THR A 29 19.67 25.97 17.06
C THR A 29 19.65 26.14 15.54
N LEU A 30 20.16 25.15 14.82
CA LEU A 30 20.22 25.17 13.34
C LEU A 30 18.82 25.21 12.70
N THR A 31 17.85 24.60 13.33
CA THR A 31 16.46 24.54 12.84
C THR A 31 15.56 25.63 13.42
N ALA A 32 16.09 26.59 14.17
CA ALA A 32 15.33 27.70 14.75
C ALA A 32 14.91 28.71 13.68
N GLY A 33 13.68 29.22 13.79
CA GLY A 33 13.13 30.27 12.93
C GLY A 33 12.90 29.84 11.48
N ASP A 34 12.82 30.83 10.58
CA ASP A 34 12.56 30.65 9.14
C ASP A 34 13.83 30.34 8.32
N SER A 35 14.76 29.60 8.92
CA SER A 35 15.98 29.16 8.22
C SER A 35 15.67 28.01 7.24
N MET A 36 16.53 27.83 6.23
CA MET A 36 16.40 26.70 5.30
C MET A 36 16.42 25.34 6.05
N PRO A 37 17.31 25.08 7.04
CA PRO A 37 17.19 23.91 7.88
C PRO A 37 15.90 23.85 8.71
N GLY A 38 15.34 25.00 9.11
CA GLY A 38 14.08 25.10 9.83
C GLY A 38 12.89 24.54 9.05
N ALA A 39 12.87 24.72 7.73
CA ALA A 39 11.85 24.14 6.85
C ALA A 39 11.87 22.59 6.87
N TYR A 40 13.02 21.99 7.19
CA TYR A 40 13.19 20.52 7.29
C TYR A 40 13.28 20.02 8.73
N ARG A 41 12.90 20.84 9.74
CA ARG A 41 13.01 20.51 11.17
C ARG A 41 12.49 19.11 11.48
N HIS A 42 11.27 18.79 11.04
CA HIS A 42 10.63 17.50 11.31
C HIS A 42 11.46 16.32 10.77
N LEU A 43 11.96 16.42 9.53
CA LEU A 43 12.81 15.40 8.92
C LEU A 43 14.12 15.22 9.71
N LEU A 44 14.77 16.30 10.08
CA LEU A 44 16.05 16.29 10.80
C LEU A 44 15.89 15.72 12.22
N GLU A 45 14.81 16.08 12.93
CA GLU A 45 14.47 15.51 14.24
C GLU A 45 14.16 14.01 14.15
N ARG A 46 13.50 13.57 13.07
CA ARG A 46 13.24 12.14 12.83
C ARG A 46 14.53 11.38 12.61
N ILE A 47 15.46 11.90 11.82
CA ILE A 47 16.80 11.31 11.62
C ILE A 47 17.55 11.22 12.96
N ARG A 48 17.46 12.26 13.82
CA ARG A 48 18.06 12.25 15.16
C ARG A 48 17.46 11.17 16.07
N LYS A 49 16.14 10.99 16.04
CA LYS A 49 15.45 9.91 16.78
C LYS A 49 15.88 8.52 16.29
N ASP A 50 16.06 8.35 14.98
CA ASP A 50 16.44 7.06 14.41
C ASP A 50 17.87 6.64 14.77
N LYS A 51 18.72 7.57 15.22
CA LYS A 51 20.13 7.29 15.56
C LYS A 51 20.29 6.19 16.60
N ILE A 52 19.41 6.12 17.61
CA ILE A 52 19.50 5.10 18.68
C ILE A 52 19.29 3.67 18.14
N HIS A 53 18.69 3.54 16.96
CA HIS A 53 18.42 2.28 16.29
C HIS A 53 19.39 2.00 15.15
N GLN A 54 20.40 2.83 14.95
CA GLN A 54 21.46 2.59 13.98
C GLN A 54 22.44 1.55 14.49
N LEU A 55 22.82 0.62 13.61
CA LEU A 55 23.81 -0.39 13.94
C LEU A 55 25.22 0.22 13.91
N PRO A 56 26.09 -0.13 14.89
CA PRO A 56 27.44 0.41 14.92
C PRO A 56 28.32 -0.16 13.81
N GLY A 57 29.30 0.64 13.37
CA GLY A 57 30.35 0.22 12.45
C GLY A 57 29.81 -0.28 11.10
N ILE A 58 30.30 -1.44 10.67
CA ILE A 58 29.94 -2.09 9.40
C ILE A 58 28.49 -2.63 9.38
N GLY A 59 27.80 -2.64 10.52
CA GLY A 59 26.48 -3.26 10.66
C GLY A 59 25.45 -2.68 9.72
N GLU A 60 25.36 -1.34 9.57
CA GLU A 60 24.44 -0.70 8.64
C GLU A 60 24.74 -1.04 7.19
N GLU A 61 26.00 -1.12 6.79
CA GLU A 61 26.39 -1.48 5.44
C GLU A 61 26.02 -2.94 5.11
N VAL A 62 26.23 -3.86 6.06
CA VAL A 62 25.86 -5.26 5.91
C VAL A 62 24.36 -5.40 5.79
N VAL A 63 23.60 -4.76 6.70
CA VAL A 63 22.14 -4.77 6.64
C VAL A 63 21.63 -4.16 5.34
N ALA A 64 22.16 -3.02 4.93
CA ALA A 64 21.78 -2.40 3.66
C ALA A 64 22.05 -3.32 2.46
N LYS A 65 23.18 -4.03 2.44
CA LYS A 65 23.50 -4.99 1.38
C LYS A 65 22.58 -6.21 1.39
N LEU A 66 22.23 -6.74 2.56
CA LEU A 66 21.35 -7.91 2.69
C LEU A 66 19.86 -7.57 2.49
N SER A 67 19.45 -6.35 2.80
CA SER A 67 18.06 -5.90 2.68
C SER A 67 17.70 -5.35 1.30
N ARG A 68 18.60 -5.40 0.34
CA ARG A 68 18.48 -4.79 -1.00
C ARG A 68 17.37 -5.35 -1.87
N SER A 69 17.03 -6.61 -1.69
CA SER A 69 15.89 -7.21 -2.40
C SER A 69 14.84 -7.63 -1.40
N ASP A 70 13.65 -7.15 -1.59
CA ASP A 70 12.48 -7.72 -0.93
C ASP A 70 11.98 -8.92 -1.76
N ALA A 71 12.93 -9.82 -2.10
CA ALA A 71 12.69 -10.94 -3.00
C ALA A 71 11.45 -11.76 -2.63
N TRP A 72 11.12 -11.82 -1.36
CA TRP A 72 9.91 -12.50 -0.89
C TRP A 72 8.64 -11.72 -1.17
N ALA A 73 8.66 -10.39 -1.10
CA ALA A 73 7.54 -9.55 -1.52
C ALA A 73 7.39 -9.59 -3.05
N ASP A 74 8.50 -9.50 -3.78
CA ASP A 74 8.52 -9.63 -5.23
C ASP A 74 8.00 -11.00 -5.69
N LEU A 75 8.34 -12.09 -4.98
CA LEU A 75 7.81 -13.42 -5.25
C LEU A 75 6.30 -13.46 -5.07
N HIS A 76 5.76 -12.91 -3.98
CA HIS A 76 4.31 -12.83 -3.78
C HIS A 76 3.65 -12.04 -4.91
N GLN A 77 4.18 -10.88 -5.27
CA GLN A 77 3.65 -10.06 -6.35
C GLN A 77 3.70 -10.78 -7.69
N HIS A 78 4.81 -11.47 -7.99
CA HIS A 78 4.94 -12.27 -9.21
C HIS A 78 3.90 -13.40 -9.25
N LEU A 79 3.78 -14.19 -8.20
CA LEU A 79 2.83 -15.30 -8.11
C LEU A 79 1.39 -14.82 -8.27
N THR A 80 0.99 -13.77 -7.58
CA THR A 80 -0.39 -13.23 -7.65
C THR A 80 -0.71 -12.54 -8.98
N SER A 81 0.29 -12.00 -9.68
CA SER A 81 0.08 -11.38 -11.00
C SER A 81 0.10 -12.37 -12.16
N THR A 82 0.64 -13.58 -11.95
CA THR A 82 0.82 -14.58 -13.01
C THR A 82 -0.02 -15.86 -12.81
N VAL A 83 -0.63 -16.05 -11.62
CA VAL A 83 -1.46 -17.22 -11.38
C VAL A 83 -2.64 -17.25 -12.36
N ALA A 84 -2.79 -18.38 -13.04
CA ALA A 84 -3.90 -18.62 -13.94
C ALA A 84 -5.17 -18.96 -13.15
N VAL A 85 -6.28 -18.35 -13.52
CA VAL A 85 -7.59 -18.61 -12.95
C VAL A 85 -8.49 -19.28 -13.98
N SER A 86 -9.01 -20.47 -13.68
CA SER A 86 -9.99 -21.13 -14.51
C SER A 86 -11.39 -20.64 -14.14
N TYR A 87 -12.08 -20.00 -15.10
CA TYR A 87 -13.40 -19.45 -14.89
C TYR A 87 -14.32 -19.81 -16.06
N ARG A 88 -15.38 -20.56 -15.82
CA ARG A 88 -16.39 -20.98 -16.79
C ARG A 88 -15.79 -21.62 -18.08
N GLY A 89 -14.72 -22.38 -17.92
CA GLY A 89 -14.03 -23.07 -19.03
C GLY A 89 -12.97 -22.25 -19.76
N GLU A 90 -12.76 -21.01 -19.35
CA GLU A 90 -11.70 -20.14 -19.89
C GLU A 90 -10.62 -19.87 -18.86
N THR A 91 -9.43 -19.50 -19.31
CA THR A 91 -8.33 -19.08 -18.44
C THR A 91 -8.23 -17.55 -18.43
N THR A 92 -8.13 -16.99 -17.23
CA THR A 92 -8.01 -15.55 -17.01
C THR A 92 -7.02 -15.26 -15.89
N ASN A 93 -6.85 -14.00 -15.51
CA ASN A 93 -5.98 -13.57 -14.42
C ASN A 93 -6.77 -13.17 -13.17
N LEU A 94 -6.07 -13.13 -12.03
CA LEU A 94 -6.67 -12.86 -10.73
C LEU A 94 -7.34 -11.47 -10.65
N SER A 95 -6.75 -10.44 -11.30
CA SER A 95 -7.32 -9.08 -11.29
C SER A 95 -8.65 -9.01 -12.02
N ALA A 96 -8.77 -9.71 -13.16
CA ALA A 96 -10.01 -9.77 -13.93
C ALA A 96 -11.11 -10.49 -13.15
N ILE A 97 -10.79 -11.61 -12.50
CA ILE A 97 -11.76 -12.35 -11.66
C ILE A 97 -12.25 -11.48 -10.48
N ARG A 98 -11.36 -10.79 -9.78
CA ARG A 98 -11.75 -9.92 -8.66
C ARG A 98 -12.67 -8.78 -9.07
N ASN A 99 -12.55 -8.27 -10.30
CA ASN A 99 -13.47 -7.25 -10.81
C ASN A 99 -14.90 -7.77 -10.96
N LEU A 100 -15.11 -9.08 -11.13
CA LEU A 100 -16.45 -9.67 -11.19
C LEU A 100 -17.19 -9.65 -9.85
N ALA A 101 -16.53 -9.36 -8.74
CA ALA A 101 -17.17 -9.14 -7.43
C ALA A 101 -18.15 -7.95 -7.43
N TYR A 102 -18.06 -7.07 -8.41
CA TYR A 102 -18.95 -5.91 -8.62
C TYR A 102 -20.08 -6.17 -9.62
N SER A 103 -20.19 -7.37 -10.20
CA SER A 103 -21.25 -7.71 -11.13
C SER A 103 -22.65 -7.60 -10.51
N ASP A 104 -23.62 -7.17 -11.31
CA ASP A 104 -25.04 -7.18 -10.91
C ASP A 104 -25.58 -8.61 -10.73
N ASP A 105 -25.01 -9.59 -11.44
CA ASP A 105 -25.42 -11.00 -11.40
C ASP A 105 -24.76 -11.74 -10.21
N ALA A 106 -25.59 -12.23 -9.30
CA ALA A 106 -25.15 -12.98 -8.12
C ALA A 106 -24.43 -14.29 -8.46
N ALA A 107 -24.82 -14.97 -9.55
CA ALA A 107 -24.16 -16.20 -10.00
C ALA A 107 -22.75 -15.89 -10.51
N VAL A 108 -22.58 -14.80 -11.26
CA VAL A 108 -21.26 -14.33 -11.71
C VAL A 108 -20.35 -14.05 -10.53
N ARG A 109 -20.82 -13.32 -9.50
CA ARG A 109 -20.03 -13.02 -8.30
C ARG A 109 -19.61 -14.28 -7.55
N LYS A 110 -20.56 -15.22 -7.38
CA LYS A 110 -20.28 -16.47 -6.67
C LYS A 110 -19.29 -17.36 -7.43
N ASP A 111 -19.52 -17.59 -8.73
CA ASP A 111 -18.62 -18.39 -9.56
C ASP A 111 -17.21 -17.79 -9.61
N ALA A 112 -17.10 -16.45 -9.69
CA ALA A 112 -15.83 -15.75 -9.66
C ALA A 112 -15.10 -15.93 -8.32
N TYR A 113 -15.81 -15.84 -7.21
CA TYR A 113 -15.26 -16.08 -5.88
C TYR A 113 -14.74 -17.51 -5.71
N GLU A 114 -15.50 -18.52 -6.18
CA GLU A 114 -15.08 -19.92 -6.13
C GLU A 114 -13.85 -20.16 -7.00
N ALA A 115 -13.78 -19.55 -8.19
CA ALA A 115 -12.63 -19.62 -9.07
C ALA A 115 -11.38 -18.91 -8.46
N GLU A 116 -11.59 -17.77 -7.81
CA GLU A 116 -10.53 -17.06 -7.06
C GLU A 116 -9.97 -17.95 -5.95
N LEU A 117 -10.81 -18.56 -5.11
CA LEU A 117 -10.36 -19.44 -4.04
C LEU A 117 -9.60 -20.65 -4.57
N ALA A 118 -10.09 -21.27 -5.64
CA ALA A 118 -9.45 -22.43 -6.25
C ALA A 118 -8.05 -22.12 -6.79
N CYS A 119 -7.81 -20.94 -7.34
CA CYS A 119 -6.49 -20.59 -7.87
C CYS A 119 -5.42 -20.44 -6.79
N TYR A 120 -5.81 -20.13 -5.56
CA TYR A 120 -4.86 -20.00 -4.44
C TYR A 120 -4.19 -21.31 -4.05
N ASP A 121 -4.81 -22.45 -4.33
CA ASP A 121 -4.20 -23.76 -4.09
C ASP A 121 -2.87 -23.95 -4.83
N ALA A 122 -2.73 -23.32 -6.00
CA ALA A 122 -1.50 -23.38 -6.79
C ALA A 122 -0.33 -22.58 -6.22
N ILE A 123 -0.61 -21.55 -5.40
CA ILE A 123 0.41 -20.60 -4.91
C ILE A 123 0.51 -20.53 -3.39
N LYS A 124 -0.38 -21.19 -2.64
CA LYS A 124 -0.46 -21.07 -1.18
C LYS A 124 0.86 -21.41 -0.46
N ASP A 125 1.54 -22.49 -0.89
CA ASP A 125 2.77 -22.92 -0.23
C ASP A 125 3.91 -21.91 -0.44
N PRO A 126 4.29 -21.51 -1.67
CA PRO A 126 5.32 -20.51 -1.85
C PRO A 126 4.96 -19.16 -1.24
N VAL A 127 3.67 -18.76 -1.21
CA VAL A 127 3.22 -17.54 -0.52
C VAL A 127 3.38 -17.67 0.99
N ALA A 128 3.10 -18.82 1.59
CA ALA A 128 3.32 -19.08 3.01
C ALA A 128 4.82 -19.01 3.37
N PHE A 129 5.70 -19.56 2.55
CA PHE A 129 7.16 -19.44 2.73
C PHE A 129 7.62 -17.99 2.62
N ALA A 130 7.12 -17.24 1.65
CA ALA A 130 7.42 -15.82 1.49
C ALA A 130 6.99 -15.01 2.72
N LEU A 131 5.76 -15.21 3.20
CA LEU A 131 5.24 -14.54 4.39
C LEU A 131 6.06 -14.86 5.65
N ASN A 132 6.38 -16.14 5.88
CA ASN A 132 7.20 -16.54 7.02
C ASN A 132 8.59 -15.91 6.98
N SER A 133 9.22 -15.85 5.82
CA SER A 133 10.53 -15.22 5.62
C SER A 133 10.50 -13.72 5.88
N LEU A 134 9.45 -13.02 5.42
CA LEU A 134 9.23 -11.60 5.70
C LEU A 134 9.02 -11.34 7.19
N LYS A 135 8.22 -12.17 7.88
CA LYS A 135 8.01 -12.06 9.33
C LYS A 135 9.29 -12.28 10.10
N LEU A 136 10.06 -13.32 9.76
CA LEU A 136 11.36 -13.59 10.39
C LEU A 136 12.33 -12.43 10.19
N LYS A 137 12.44 -11.90 8.96
CA LYS A 137 13.25 -10.71 8.65
C LYS A 137 12.85 -9.52 9.54
N THR A 138 11.55 -9.24 9.65
CA THR A 138 11.03 -8.12 10.43
C THR A 138 11.35 -8.27 11.93
N ILE A 139 11.13 -9.47 12.49
CA ILE A 139 11.45 -9.76 13.91
C ILE A 139 12.95 -9.62 14.16
N THR A 140 13.78 -10.22 13.31
CA THR A 140 15.24 -10.14 13.44
C THR A 140 15.74 -8.70 13.34
N MET A 141 15.19 -7.91 12.41
CA MET A 141 15.58 -6.51 12.27
C MET A 141 15.17 -5.66 13.46
N ALA A 142 13.98 -5.89 14.04
CA ALA A 142 13.54 -5.20 15.25
C ALA A 142 14.49 -5.50 16.41
N GLN A 143 14.86 -6.76 16.61
CA GLN A 143 15.79 -7.19 17.65
C GLN A 143 17.19 -6.60 17.47
N LEU A 144 17.76 -6.70 16.24
CA LEU A 144 19.10 -6.16 15.94
C LEU A 144 19.18 -4.65 16.18
N ARG A 145 18.12 -3.92 15.87
CA ARG A 145 18.03 -2.47 16.01
C ARG A 145 17.59 -2.01 17.40
N GLY A 146 17.38 -2.93 18.34
CA GLY A 146 17.04 -2.62 19.74
C GLY A 146 15.63 -2.07 19.93
N TYR A 147 14.69 -2.41 19.04
CA TYR A 147 13.27 -2.13 19.27
C TYR A 147 12.66 -3.16 20.23
N GLU A 148 11.72 -2.73 21.06
CA GLU A 148 11.00 -3.62 21.97
C GLU A 148 10.16 -4.65 21.21
N SER A 149 9.57 -4.23 20.08
CA SER A 149 8.78 -5.10 19.22
C SER A 149 8.84 -4.67 17.74
N PRO A 150 8.45 -5.55 16.80
CA PRO A 150 8.22 -5.16 15.41
C PRO A 150 7.19 -4.04 15.25
N LEU A 151 6.20 -3.96 16.16
CA LEU A 151 5.20 -2.89 16.14
C LEU A 151 5.84 -1.53 16.45
N ASP A 152 6.71 -1.46 17.48
CA ASP A 152 7.38 -0.21 17.84
C ASP A 152 8.30 0.28 16.71
N MET A 153 8.99 -0.65 16.04
CA MET A 153 9.75 -0.34 14.83
C MET A 153 8.84 0.24 13.73
N THR A 154 7.64 -0.32 13.54
CA THR A 154 6.69 0.14 12.53
C THR A 154 6.14 1.52 12.88
N LEU A 155 5.76 1.74 14.13
CA LEU A 155 5.26 3.03 14.62
C LEU A 155 6.29 4.14 14.41
N GLN A 156 7.55 3.90 14.77
CA GLN A 156 8.61 4.88 14.56
C GLN A 156 8.83 5.16 13.07
N LYS A 157 8.87 4.15 12.22
CA LYS A 157 9.02 4.33 10.75
C LYS A 157 7.87 5.11 10.13
N SER A 158 6.65 4.94 10.66
CA SER A 158 5.44 5.64 10.21
C SER A 158 5.26 7.01 10.89
N ASP A 159 6.20 7.41 11.77
CA ASP A 159 6.12 8.61 12.60
C ASP A 159 4.78 8.70 13.37
N MET A 160 4.30 7.56 13.84
CA MET A 160 3.03 7.39 14.55
C MET A 160 3.28 7.13 16.03
N ARG A 161 2.57 7.84 16.90
CA ARG A 161 2.60 7.56 18.33
C ARG A 161 1.69 6.38 18.67
N ARG A 162 2.03 5.64 19.72
CA ARG A 162 1.24 4.51 20.21
C ARG A 162 -0.19 4.91 20.55
N GLU A 163 -0.35 6.06 21.21
CA GLU A 163 -1.65 6.58 21.60
C GLU A 163 -2.53 6.89 20.40
N THR A 164 -1.94 7.32 19.28
CA THR A 164 -2.67 7.54 18.00
C THR A 164 -3.19 6.22 17.43
N LEU A 165 -2.37 5.17 17.44
CA LEU A 165 -2.80 3.84 17.02
C LEU A 165 -3.92 3.30 17.90
N ASP A 166 -3.76 3.40 19.23
CA ASP A 166 -4.74 2.91 20.20
C ASP A 166 -6.07 3.67 20.07
N ALA A 167 -6.03 5.00 19.89
CA ALA A 167 -7.22 5.81 19.63
C ALA A 167 -7.92 5.44 18.33
N MET A 168 -7.16 5.12 17.27
CA MET A 168 -7.71 4.66 16.00
C MET A 168 -8.44 3.32 16.17
N PHE A 169 -7.84 2.34 16.86
CA PHE A 169 -8.50 1.07 17.14
C PHE A 169 -9.72 1.22 18.02
N ALA A 170 -9.66 2.05 19.08
CA ALA A 170 -10.81 2.32 19.92
C ALA A 170 -11.99 2.91 19.12
N ALA A 171 -11.72 3.85 18.21
CA ALA A 171 -12.74 4.39 17.33
C ALA A 171 -13.30 3.33 16.38
N MET A 172 -12.44 2.46 15.80
CA MET A 172 -12.89 1.35 14.97
C MET A 172 -13.81 0.42 15.75
N ASP A 173 -13.44 0.01 16.96
CA ASP A 173 -14.23 -0.87 17.81
C ASP A 173 -15.59 -0.24 18.18
N GLU A 174 -15.64 1.06 18.44
CA GLU A 174 -16.89 1.80 18.69
C GLU A 174 -17.84 1.75 17.48
N TYR A 175 -17.28 1.85 16.25
CA TYR A 175 -18.08 1.89 15.02
C TYR A 175 -18.40 0.51 14.43
N LEU A 176 -17.66 -0.55 14.77
CA LEU A 176 -17.90 -1.91 14.27
C LEU A 176 -19.36 -2.36 14.37
N PRO A 177 -20.11 -2.13 15.48
CA PRO A 177 -21.52 -2.52 15.55
C PRO A 177 -22.39 -1.89 14.47
N LYS A 178 -22.07 -0.66 14.01
CA LYS A 178 -22.81 0.00 12.91
C LYS A 178 -22.52 -0.69 11.56
N PHE A 179 -21.27 -1.12 11.34
CA PHE A 179 -20.91 -1.90 10.15
C PHE A 179 -21.61 -3.27 10.16
N TRP A 180 -21.72 -3.93 11.30
CA TRP A 180 -22.47 -5.18 11.41
C TRP A 180 -23.95 -5.00 11.10
N GLN A 181 -24.56 -3.89 11.53
CA GLN A 181 -25.95 -3.56 11.17
C GLN A 181 -26.09 -3.34 9.67
N TYR A 182 -25.16 -2.59 9.06
CA TYR A 182 -25.12 -2.39 7.61
C TYR A 182 -25.01 -3.73 6.85
N LEU A 183 -24.05 -4.58 7.22
CA LEU A 183 -23.85 -5.88 6.55
C LEU A 183 -25.07 -6.79 6.69
N ARG A 184 -25.73 -6.80 7.86
CA ARG A 184 -27.00 -7.55 8.05
C ARG A 184 -28.14 -6.99 7.21
N ALA A 185 -28.25 -5.66 7.12
CA ALA A 185 -29.26 -5.02 6.28
C ALA A 185 -29.03 -5.32 4.81
N LYS A 186 -27.76 -5.21 4.35
CA LYS A 186 -27.36 -5.57 2.98
C LYS A 186 -27.63 -7.05 2.68
N GLY A 187 -27.30 -7.96 3.61
CA GLY A 187 -27.58 -9.38 3.47
C GLY A 187 -29.08 -9.64 3.24
N LYS A 188 -29.93 -9.02 4.06
CA LYS A 188 -31.40 -9.15 3.89
C LYS A 188 -31.89 -8.61 2.55
N LEU A 189 -31.38 -7.46 2.10
CA LEU A 189 -31.73 -6.87 0.80
C LEU A 189 -31.34 -7.78 -0.38
N LEU A 190 -30.25 -8.55 -0.24
CA LEU A 190 -29.77 -9.51 -1.23
C LEU A 190 -30.38 -10.93 -1.07
N GLY A 191 -31.31 -11.12 -0.11
CA GLY A 191 -32.03 -12.38 0.09
C GLY A 191 -31.29 -13.40 0.98
N HIS A 192 -30.30 -12.97 1.75
CA HIS A 192 -29.55 -13.83 2.68
C HIS A 192 -30.11 -13.73 4.11
N GLU A 193 -30.53 -14.84 4.66
CA GLU A 193 -31.11 -14.92 6.02
C GLU A 193 -30.03 -15.04 7.11
N ASN A 194 -28.92 -15.74 6.81
CA ASN A 194 -27.90 -16.14 7.78
C ASN A 194 -26.61 -15.28 7.71
N GLY A 195 -26.72 -14.04 7.23
CA GLY A 195 -25.60 -13.13 7.05
C GLY A 195 -25.18 -12.95 5.60
N LEU A 196 -24.36 -11.95 5.34
CA LEU A 196 -23.89 -11.61 4.00
C LEU A 196 -22.71 -12.53 3.62
N PRO A 197 -22.82 -13.35 2.56
CA PRO A 197 -21.69 -14.13 2.09
C PRO A 197 -20.60 -13.22 1.49
N TRP A 198 -19.34 -13.67 1.56
CA TRP A 198 -18.20 -12.87 1.14
C TRP A 198 -18.29 -12.41 -0.33
N TYR A 199 -18.76 -13.27 -1.22
CA TYR A 199 -18.91 -12.94 -2.65
C TYR A 199 -19.94 -11.83 -2.93
N ASP A 200 -20.78 -11.49 -1.96
CA ASP A 200 -21.78 -10.42 -2.07
C ASP A 200 -21.37 -9.15 -1.31
N LEU A 201 -20.16 -9.13 -0.73
CA LEU A 201 -19.67 -7.96 -0.01
C LEU A 201 -19.67 -6.70 -0.88
N PHE A 202 -19.27 -6.84 -2.15
CA PHE A 202 -19.23 -5.75 -3.13
C PHE A 202 -20.43 -5.72 -4.07
N ALA A 203 -21.42 -6.61 -3.87
CA ALA A 203 -22.64 -6.62 -4.66
C ALA A 203 -23.28 -5.23 -4.67
N PRO A 204 -23.68 -4.68 -5.83
CA PRO A 204 -24.37 -3.42 -5.90
C PRO A 204 -25.72 -3.49 -5.21
N VAL A 205 -26.09 -2.40 -4.52
CA VAL A 205 -27.40 -2.23 -3.92
C VAL A 205 -28.15 -1.15 -4.70
N GLY A 206 -29.23 -1.51 -5.32
CA GLY A 206 -29.97 -0.65 -6.25
C GLY A 206 -29.56 -0.90 -7.71
N LYS A 207 -30.07 -0.09 -8.61
CA LYS A 207 -29.77 -0.18 -10.05
C LYS A 207 -29.13 1.12 -10.52
N SER A 208 -27.93 1.04 -11.05
CA SER A 208 -27.30 2.11 -11.78
C SER A 208 -26.90 1.60 -13.17
N SER A 209 -27.42 2.24 -14.20
CA SER A 209 -27.01 1.99 -15.60
C SER A 209 -25.89 2.91 -16.07
N ARG A 210 -25.32 3.72 -15.16
CA ARG A 210 -24.33 4.72 -15.53
C ARG A 210 -22.96 4.07 -15.63
N ILE A 211 -22.47 3.94 -16.84
CA ILE A 211 -21.12 3.45 -17.15
C ILE A 211 -20.33 4.64 -17.69
N PHE A 212 -19.12 4.81 -17.20
CA PHE A 212 -18.21 5.83 -17.68
C PHE A 212 -17.11 5.18 -18.53
N THR A 213 -16.89 5.71 -19.73
CA THR A 213 -15.63 5.47 -20.44
C THR A 213 -14.50 6.22 -19.72
N THR A 214 -13.24 5.86 -20.00
CA THR A 214 -12.09 6.56 -19.44
C THR A 214 -12.13 8.06 -19.73
N GLN A 215 -12.51 8.45 -20.96
CA GLN A 215 -12.66 9.86 -21.33
C GLN A 215 -13.77 10.56 -20.57
N GLN A 216 -14.92 9.91 -20.43
CA GLN A 216 -16.03 10.47 -19.63
C GLN A 216 -15.68 10.61 -18.14
N ALA A 217 -14.90 9.65 -17.60
CA ALA A 217 -14.41 9.74 -16.22
C ALA A 217 -13.45 10.93 -16.05
N ARG A 218 -12.51 11.10 -17.00
CA ARG A 218 -11.61 12.26 -17.04
C ARG A 218 -12.40 13.58 -17.04
N ASP A 219 -13.30 13.75 -17.99
CA ASP A 219 -14.03 15.00 -18.18
C ASP A 219 -14.90 15.32 -16.95
N TYR A 220 -15.55 14.30 -16.39
CA TYR A 220 -16.34 14.44 -15.16
C TYR A 220 -15.47 14.84 -13.96
N LEU A 221 -14.32 14.20 -13.78
CA LEU A 221 -13.43 14.53 -12.65
C LEU A 221 -12.82 15.93 -12.80
N VAL A 222 -12.35 16.29 -13.99
CA VAL A 222 -11.82 17.63 -14.26
C VAL A 222 -12.87 18.71 -13.98
N GLU A 223 -14.13 18.53 -14.46
CA GLU A 223 -15.22 19.46 -14.17
C GLU A 223 -15.56 19.49 -12.67
N LEU A 224 -15.62 18.33 -12.01
CA LEU A 224 -15.96 18.26 -10.59
C LEU A 224 -14.94 19.01 -9.74
N PHE A 225 -13.64 18.71 -9.94
CA PHE A 225 -12.57 19.32 -9.15
C PHE A 225 -12.34 20.79 -9.46
N SER A 226 -12.65 21.27 -10.67
CA SER A 226 -12.60 22.71 -10.96
C SER A 226 -13.54 23.57 -10.10
N ARG A 227 -14.53 22.93 -9.46
CA ARG A 227 -15.43 23.60 -8.51
C ARG A 227 -14.83 23.78 -7.11
N PHE A 228 -13.75 23.06 -6.81
CA PHE A 228 -13.01 23.12 -5.55
C PHE A 228 -11.74 23.93 -5.72
N ASP A 229 -10.90 23.51 -6.68
CA ASP A 229 -9.60 24.12 -6.94
C ASP A 229 -9.17 23.88 -8.39
N GLU A 230 -8.74 24.95 -9.05
CA GLU A 230 -8.29 24.95 -10.44
C GLU A 230 -6.95 24.20 -10.62
N GLU A 231 -6.09 24.17 -9.60
CA GLU A 231 -4.81 23.49 -9.64
C GLU A 231 -4.99 21.97 -9.53
N GLU A 232 -5.85 21.52 -8.62
CA GLU A 232 -6.24 20.10 -8.52
C GLU A 232 -6.86 19.60 -9.82
N SER A 233 -7.78 20.39 -10.42
CA SER A 233 -8.39 20.07 -11.70
C SER A 233 -7.35 19.89 -12.81
N ARG A 234 -6.37 20.79 -12.89
CA ARG A 234 -5.27 20.71 -13.87
C ARG A 234 -4.36 19.51 -13.61
N MET A 235 -4.08 19.16 -12.37
CA MET A 235 -3.29 17.99 -12.01
C MET A 235 -3.99 16.69 -12.46
N ILE A 236 -5.31 16.58 -12.24
CA ILE A 236 -6.10 15.46 -12.72
C ILE A 236 -6.05 15.37 -14.26
N ALA A 237 -6.28 16.47 -14.95
CA ALA A 237 -6.18 16.49 -16.42
C ALA A 237 -4.81 16.00 -16.91
N ARG A 238 -3.71 16.49 -16.31
CA ARG A 238 -2.33 16.08 -16.63
C ARG A 238 -2.11 14.57 -16.41
N ALA A 239 -2.67 13.99 -15.34
CA ALA A 239 -2.53 12.57 -15.06
C ALA A 239 -3.13 11.68 -16.15
N PHE A 240 -4.29 12.08 -16.69
CA PHE A 240 -4.92 11.39 -17.83
C PHE A 240 -4.19 11.65 -19.15
N ASP A 241 -3.89 12.92 -19.44
CA ASP A 241 -3.32 13.35 -20.73
C ASP A 241 -1.91 12.83 -20.95
N ASN A 242 -1.13 12.70 -19.87
CA ASN A 242 0.23 12.16 -19.89
C ASN A 242 0.29 10.64 -19.66
N ALA A 243 -0.86 9.96 -19.63
CA ALA A 243 -0.96 8.50 -19.41
C ALA A 243 -0.22 8.02 -18.12
N TRP A 244 -0.32 8.79 -17.03
CA TRP A 244 0.26 8.41 -15.74
C TRP A 244 -0.52 7.28 -15.05
N ILE A 245 -1.76 7.03 -15.49
CA ILE A 245 -2.64 6.02 -14.93
C ILE A 245 -2.75 4.83 -15.90
N ASP A 246 -2.33 3.66 -15.43
CA ASP A 246 -2.50 2.40 -16.13
C ASP A 246 -3.80 1.71 -15.71
N PHE A 247 -4.88 1.89 -16.47
CA PHE A 247 -6.24 1.53 -16.06
C PHE A 247 -6.56 0.04 -16.16
N PHE A 248 -6.16 -0.61 -17.25
CA PHE A 248 -6.73 -1.90 -17.61
C PHE A 248 -5.92 -3.08 -17.08
N PRO A 249 -6.58 -4.16 -16.60
CA PRO A 249 -5.91 -5.40 -16.23
C PRO A 249 -5.26 -6.05 -17.46
N ARG A 250 -4.12 -6.70 -17.26
CA ARG A 250 -3.43 -7.54 -18.23
C ARG A 250 -2.56 -8.56 -17.49
N ASP A 251 -2.11 -9.58 -18.20
CA ASP A 251 -1.24 -10.60 -17.63
C ASP A 251 0.08 -10.00 -17.11
N GLY A 252 0.49 -10.44 -15.93
CA GLY A 252 1.68 -9.95 -15.24
C GLY A 252 1.53 -8.58 -14.57
N LYS A 253 0.37 -7.91 -14.71
CA LYS A 253 0.09 -6.67 -13.99
C LYS A 253 -0.45 -6.97 -12.59
N ALA A 254 0.18 -6.41 -11.56
CA ALA A 254 -0.33 -6.46 -10.20
C ALA A 254 -1.68 -5.73 -10.12
N GLY A 255 -2.63 -6.33 -9.39
CA GLY A 255 -3.91 -5.69 -9.10
C GLY A 255 -3.77 -4.64 -8.00
N GLY A 256 -4.78 -3.76 -7.91
CA GLY A 256 -4.84 -2.69 -6.92
C GLY A 256 -4.45 -1.33 -7.49
N ALA A 257 -4.32 -0.35 -6.60
CA ALA A 257 -3.88 1.00 -6.94
C ALA A 257 -2.91 1.50 -5.87
N PHE A 258 -1.90 2.24 -6.30
CA PHE A 258 -0.98 2.96 -5.43
C PHE A 258 -0.55 4.26 -6.11
N CYS A 259 -0.16 5.24 -5.31
CA CYS A 259 0.50 6.44 -5.79
C CYS A 259 1.97 6.39 -5.37
N ALA A 260 2.87 6.70 -6.29
CA ALA A 260 4.30 6.80 -6.01
C ALA A 260 4.81 8.19 -6.37
N GLY A 261 5.49 8.84 -5.45
CA GLY A 261 6.17 10.11 -5.68
C GLY A 261 7.52 9.91 -6.36
N VAL A 262 7.98 10.95 -7.06
CA VAL A 262 9.33 11.03 -7.62
C VAL A 262 10.05 12.20 -6.96
N ASP A 263 10.63 11.95 -5.78
CA ASP A 263 11.24 12.97 -4.92
C ASP A 263 12.36 13.77 -5.60
N SER A 264 13.06 13.15 -6.57
CA SER A 264 14.20 13.78 -7.26
C SER A 264 13.84 14.97 -8.15
N ILE A 265 12.57 15.09 -8.54
CA ILE A 265 12.08 16.19 -9.38
C ILE A 265 11.05 17.09 -8.67
N GLY A 266 10.80 16.84 -7.38
CA GLY A 266 9.84 17.62 -6.59
C GLY A 266 8.38 17.48 -7.05
N GLU A 267 8.07 16.46 -7.87
CA GLU A 267 6.72 16.12 -8.29
C GLU A 267 6.29 14.82 -7.62
N SER A 268 5.12 14.83 -7.00
CA SER A 268 4.48 13.69 -6.34
C SER A 268 3.14 13.38 -6.99
#